data_71cc6a6de9469bedb893e3bd800e1b16
#
_entry.id   71cc6a6de9469bedb893e3bd800e1b16
#
_cell.length_a   1.000
_cell.length_b   1.000
_cell.length_c   1.000
_cell.angle_alpha   90.00
_cell.angle_beta   90.00
_cell.angle_gamma   90.00
#
_symmetry.space_group_name_H-M   'P 1'
#
loop_
_entity.id
_entity.type
_entity.pdbx_description
1 polymer ?
#
loop_
_entity_poly.entity_id
_entity_poly.type
_entity_poly.pdbx_seq_one_letter_code
_entity_poly.pdbx_strand_id
1 'polypeptide(L)'
;MRLCVLGPTNTVDRTLKIVKKAFPELDAYSVSYNVYTESLHLIDTIQQDSDAILFPGKASYRLCEKFKIPSVPWEYIPRHVSSIHRTMLEIQSKFKCGLDNISYDTLDRELILSAYEEIGISNKNAHFFLAEQHLLDPGYLPYLIEFHTSNYLHN
;
A
#
# COMPACT_ATOMS: atom_id res chain seq x y z
N MET A 1 -6.24 -9.93 -22.62
CA MET A 1 -5.56 -10.15 -21.34
C MET A 1 -6.49 -9.69 -20.23
N ARG A 2 -6.76 -10.57 -19.27
CA ARG A 2 -7.64 -10.31 -18.13
C ARG A 2 -6.80 -9.94 -16.93
N LEU A 3 -6.93 -8.69 -16.45
CA LEU A 3 -6.15 -8.13 -15.35
C LEU A 3 -7.02 -7.95 -14.10
N CYS A 4 -6.64 -8.56 -12.98
CA CYS A 4 -7.26 -8.29 -11.69
C CYS A 4 -6.51 -7.20 -10.94
N VAL A 5 -7.21 -6.18 -10.44
CA VAL A 5 -6.69 -5.24 -9.45
C VAL A 5 -7.13 -5.71 -8.07
N LEU A 6 -6.20 -6.23 -7.25
CA LEU A 6 -6.47 -6.76 -5.90
C LEU A 6 -5.98 -5.77 -4.84
N GLY A 7 -6.88 -5.16 -4.10
CA GLY A 7 -6.49 -4.14 -3.13
C GLY A 7 -7.54 -3.76 -2.09
N PRO A 8 -7.17 -2.87 -1.15
CA PRO A 8 -8.10 -2.32 -0.17
C PRO A 8 -9.26 -1.60 -0.84
N THR A 9 -10.45 -1.72 -0.26
CA THR A 9 -11.70 -1.13 -0.79
C THR A 9 -11.59 0.35 -1.11
N ASN A 10 -10.82 1.11 -0.33
CA ASN A 10 -10.65 2.55 -0.51
C ASN A 10 -9.71 2.94 -1.69
N THR A 11 -8.90 2.03 -2.20
CA THR A 11 -7.92 2.31 -3.25
C THR A 11 -8.16 1.56 -4.55
N VAL A 12 -8.76 0.38 -4.49
CA VAL A 12 -8.91 -0.54 -5.63
C VAL A 12 -9.72 0.07 -6.77
N ASP A 13 -10.83 0.75 -6.47
CA ASP A 13 -11.70 1.37 -7.49
C ASP A 13 -11.03 2.52 -8.23
N ARG A 14 -10.23 3.32 -7.48
CA ARG A 14 -9.45 4.40 -8.09
C ARG A 14 -8.40 3.84 -9.04
N THR A 15 -7.69 2.80 -8.60
CA THR A 15 -6.70 2.12 -9.43
C THR A 15 -7.32 1.52 -10.68
N LEU A 16 -8.45 0.82 -10.54
CA LEU A 16 -9.17 0.25 -11.68
C LEU A 16 -9.60 1.31 -12.70
N LYS A 17 -10.10 2.46 -12.24
CA LYS A 17 -10.46 3.57 -13.13
C LYS A 17 -9.26 4.09 -13.94
N ILE A 18 -8.09 4.18 -13.31
CA ILE A 18 -6.86 4.61 -13.97
C ILE A 18 -6.43 3.56 -15.01
N VAL A 19 -6.43 2.27 -14.63
CA VAL A 19 -6.07 1.17 -15.54
C VAL A 19 -6.99 1.16 -16.77
N LYS A 20 -8.30 1.19 -16.59
CA LYS A 20 -9.27 1.20 -17.72
C LYS A 20 -9.14 2.42 -18.62
N LYS A 21 -8.73 3.57 -18.07
CA LYS A 21 -8.49 4.79 -18.87
C LYS A 21 -7.18 4.69 -19.67
N ALA A 22 -6.13 4.15 -19.04
CA ALA A 22 -4.79 4.09 -19.66
C ALA A 22 -4.65 2.92 -20.65
N PHE A 23 -5.37 1.82 -20.40
CA PHE A 23 -5.29 0.58 -21.16
C PHE A 23 -6.71 0.03 -21.45
N PRO A 24 -7.48 0.70 -22.30
CA PRO A 24 -8.87 0.34 -22.58
C PRO A 24 -9.04 -1.04 -23.24
N GLU A 25 -7.97 -1.59 -23.82
CA GLU A 25 -7.93 -2.91 -24.44
C GLU A 25 -7.85 -4.06 -23.41
N LEU A 26 -7.56 -3.77 -22.13
CA LEU A 26 -7.51 -4.79 -21.09
C LEU A 26 -8.91 -5.09 -20.53
N ASP A 27 -9.22 -6.36 -20.39
CA ASP A 27 -10.36 -6.81 -19.56
C ASP A 27 -10.01 -6.68 -18.08
N ALA A 28 -10.08 -5.44 -17.56
CA ALA A 28 -9.68 -5.14 -16.19
C ALA A 28 -10.88 -5.14 -15.24
N TYR A 29 -10.74 -5.87 -14.12
CA TYR A 29 -11.71 -5.90 -13.02
C TYR A 29 -11.01 -5.74 -11.67
N SER A 30 -11.78 -5.56 -10.60
CA SER A 30 -11.24 -5.41 -9.25
C SER A 30 -11.82 -6.42 -8.27
N VAL A 31 -11.00 -6.83 -7.31
CA VAL A 31 -11.39 -7.54 -6.11
C VAL A 31 -10.89 -6.75 -4.91
N SER A 32 -11.80 -6.41 -3.99
CA SER A 32 -11.48 -5.62 -2.80
C SER A 32 -11.46 -6.46 -1.54
N TYR A 33 -10.70 -5.98 -0.56
CA TYR A 33 -10.68 -6.50 0.80
C TYR A 33 -10.62 -5.34 1.80
N ASN A 34 -11.01 -5.60 3.05
CA ASN A 34 -10.91 -4.64 4.14
C ASN A 34 -9.67 -4.87 5.00
N VAL A 35 -9.27 -6.11 5.18
CA VAL A 35 -8.09 -6.51 5.96
C VAL A 35 -7.07 -7.22 5.06
N TYR A 36 -5.80 -6.90 5.20
CA TYR A 36 -4.71 -7.43 4.35
C TYR A 36 -4.67 -8.95 4.27
N THR A 37 -5.00 -9.64 5.36
CA THR A 37 -5.00 -11.11 5.41
C THR A 37 -6.04 -11.76 4.50
N GLU A 38 -7.12 -11.05 4.16
CA GLU A 38 -8.13 -11.53 3.23
C GLU A 38 -7.53 -11.78 1.84
N SER A 39 -6.51 -11.00 1.45
CA SER A 39 -5.82 -11.17 0.17
C SER A 39 -5.24 -12.57 -0.01
N LEU A 40 -4.79 -13.23 1.08
CA LEU A 40 -4.25 -14.60 1.06
C LEU A 40 -5.31 -15.66 0.70
N HIS A 41 -6.56 -15.42 1.01
CA HIS A 41 -7.67 -16.33 0.67
C HIS A 41 -8.19 -16.06 -0.74
N LEU A 42 -8.18 -14.79 -1.17
CA LEU A 42 -8.70 -14.38 -2.47
C LEU A 42 -7.75 -14.73 -3.61
N ILE A 43 -6.43 -14.66 -3.37
CA ILE A 43 -5.41 -14.75 -4.42
C ILE A 43 -5.45 -16.07 -5.20
N ASP A 44 -5.71 -17.19 -4.53
CA ASP A 44 -5.71 -18.51 -5.16
C ASP A 44 -6.84 -18.64 -6.20
N THR A 45 -8.03 -18.09 -5.92
CA THR A 45 -9.15 -18.07 -6.87
C THR A 45 -8.89 -17.06 -7.99
N ILE A 46 -8.36 -15.86 -7.64
CA ILE A 46 -8.09 -14.80 -8.62
C ILE A 46 -7.08 -15.27 -9.68
N GLN A 47 -6.05 -16.02 -9.30
CA GLN A 47 -5.05 -16.53 -10.22
C GLN A 47 -5.63 -17.49 -11.28
N GLN A 48 -6.71 -18.20 -10.95
CA GLN A 48 -7.38 -19.11 -11.88
C GLN A 48 -8.19 -18.37 -12.96
N ASP A 49 -8.64 -17.15 -12.62
CA ASP A 49 -9.54 -16.34 -13.44
C ASP A 49 -8.86 -15.15 -14.11
N SER A 50 -7.54 -14.97 -13.94
CA SER A 50 -6.80 -13.81 -14.43
C SER A 50 -5.51 -14.21 -15.14
N ASP A 51 -5.10 -13.39 -16.10
CA ASP A 51 -3.79 -13.50 -16.77
C ASP A 51 -2.68 -12.78 -15.98
N ALA A 52 -3.04 -11.80 -15.15
CA ALA A 52 -2.12 -11.05 -14.29
C ALA A 52 -2.86 -10.39 -13.10
N ILE A 53 -2.13 -10.07 -12.04
CA ILE A 53 -2.66 -9.40 -10.84
C ILE A 53 -1.84 -8.14 -10.55
N LEU A 54 -2.53 -7.01 -10.37
CA LEU A 54 -1.96 -5.74 -9.98
C LEU A 54 -2.39 -5.37 -8.56
N PHE A 55 -1.43 -5.15 -7.68
CA PHE A 55 -1.66 -4.64 -6.34
C PHE A 55 -1.51 -3.12 -6.31
N PRO A 56 -2.45 -2.35 -5.74
CA PRO A 56 -2.33 -0.90 -5.59
C PRO A 56 -1.18 -0.45 -4.68
N GLY A 57 -0.54 -1.38 -3.96
CA GLY A 57 0.57 -1.09 -3.08
C GLY A 57 1.38 -2.32 -2.68
N LYS A 58 2.55 -2.08 -2.10
CA LYS A 58 3.56 -3.09 -1.79
C LYS A 58 3.16 -4.06 -0.66
N ALA A 59 2.37 -3.61 0.33
CA ALA A 59 2.11 -4.40 1.54
C ALA A 59 1.39 -5.73 1.27
N SER A 60 0.25 -5.71 0.58
CA SER A 60 -0.49 -6.92 0.21
C SER A 60 0.26 -7.78 -0.81
N TYR A 61 1.00 -7.15 -1.74
CA TYR A 61 1.89 -7.88 -2.64
C TYR A 61 2.91 -8.70 -1.86
N ARG A 62 3.65 -8.09 -0.91
CA ARG A 62 4.65 -8.78 -0.08
C ARG A 62 4.06 -9.86 0.81
N LEU A 63 2.87 -9.62 1.35
CA LEU A 63 2.18 -10.62 2.14
C LEU A 63 1.83 -11.86 1.29
N CYS A 64 1.26 -11.66 0.10
CA CYS A 64 0.96 -12.74 -0.82
C CYS A 64 2.23 -13.46 -1.30
N GLU A 65 3.26 -12.73 -1.71
CA GLU A 65 4.55 -13.26 -2.16
C GLU A 65 5.20 -14.20 -1.13
N LYS A 66 5.06 -13.87 0.17
CA LYS A 66 5.62 -14.69 1.25
C LYS A 66 4.91 -16.03 1.44
N PHE A 67 3.60 -16.06 1.29
CA PHE A 67 2.78 -17.22 1.68
C PHE A 67 2.14 -17.97 0.53
N LYS A 68 2.25 -17.47 -0.69
CA LYS A 68 1.61 -18.02 -1.89
C LYS A 68 2.59 -18.10 -3.04
N ILE A 69 2.32 -19.01 -3.96
CA ILE A 69 3.12 -19.20 -5.17
C ILE A 69 2.37 -18.56 -6.35
N PRO A 70 2.99 -17.59 -7.05
CA PRO A 70 2.39 -17.01 -8.25
C PRO A 70 2.25 -18.05 -9.36
N SER A 71 1.04 -18.22 -9.91
CA SER A 71 0.78 -18.97 -11.13
C SER A 71 0.59 -18.07 -12.36
N VAL A 72 0.41 -16.77 -12.11
CA VAL A 72 0.38 -15.70 -13.10
C VAL A 72 1.28 -14.56 -12.65
N PRO A 73 1.69 -13.62 -13.51
CA PRO A 73 2.47 -12.45 -13.10
C PRO A 73 1.73 -11.61 -12.05
N TRP A 74 2.46 -11.25 -11.01
CA TRP A 74 2.02 -10.32 -9.97
C TRP A 74 2.89 -9.08 -10.00
N GLU A 75 2.26 -7.91 -9.98
CA GLU A 75 2.94 -6.63 -9.95
C GLU A 75 2.28 -5.72 -8.91
N TYR A 76 3.01 -4.73 -8.41
CA TYR A 76 2.46 -3.71 -7.54
C TYR A 76 2.82 -2.30 -8.04
N ILE A 77 1.98 -1.33 -7.69
CA ILE A 77 2.25 0.07 -8.00
C ILE A 77 3.26 0.60 -6.96
N PRO A 78 4.49 0.92 -7.37
CA PRO A 78 5.48 1.47 -6.47
C PRO A 78 5.09 2.89 -6.03
N ARG A 79 5.46 3.23 -4.81
CA ARG A 79 5.37 4.63 -4.36
C ARG A 79 6.61 5.38 -4.84
N HIS A 80 6.43 6.66 -5.15
CA HIS A 80 7.51 7.56 -5.56
C HIS A 80 7.71 8.66 -4.52
N VAL A 81 8.92 9.20 -4.45
CA VAL A 81 9.28 10.34 -3.59
C VAL A 81 8.32 11.51 -3.75
N SER A 82 7.89 11.81 -4.97
CA SER A 82 6.90 12.87 -5.26
C SER A 82 5.56 12.66 -4.56
N SER A 83 5.14 11.43 -4.34
CA SER A 83 3.91 11.13 -3.56
C SER A 83 4.09 11.47 -2.09
N ILE A 84 5.29 11.24 -1.55
CA ILE A 84 5.64 11.60 -0.17
C ILE A 84 5.67 13.11 -0.02
N HIS A 85 6.35 13.83 -0.92
CA HIS A 85 6.38 15.30 -0.91
C HIS A 85 4.99 15.91 -0.95
N ARG A 86 4.11 15.38 -1.81
CA ARG A 86 2.72 15.83 -1.88
C ARG A 86 1.99 15.63 -0.54
N THR A 87 2.16 14.46 0.09
CA THR A 87 1.56 14.17 1.40
C THR A 87 2.13 15.09 2.48
N MET A 88 3.44 15.33 2.50
CA MET A 88 4.07 16.27 3.42
C MET A 88 3.49 17.69 3.29
N LEU A 89 3.35 18.19 2.06
CA LEU A 89 2.75 19.50 1.80
C LEU A 89 1.28 19.56 2.23
N GLU A 90 0.52 18.51 2.00
CA GLU A 90 -0.88 18.43 2.45
C GLU A 90 -0.98 18.45 3.98
N ILE A 91 -0.13 17.69 4.69
CA ILE A 91 -0.06 17.67 6.15
C ILE A 91 0.32 19.05 6.69
N GLN A 92 1.39 19.65 6.16
CA GLN A 92 1.84 20.98 6.58
C GLN A 92 0.74 22.03 6.37
N SER A 93 0.06 22.01 5.22
CA SER A 93 -1.02 22.94 4.90
C SER A 93 -2.23 22.80 5.82
N LYS A 94 -2.65 21.56 6.11
CA LYS A 94 -3.86 21.27 6.90
C LYS A 94 -3.64 21.42 8.39
N PHE A 95 -2.50 20.94 8.90
CA PHE A 95 -2.24 20.84 10.34
C PHE A 95 -1.23 21.85 10.85
N LYS A 96 -0.59 22.62 9.95
CA LYS A 96 0.42 23.63 10.28
C LYS A 96 1.56 23.08 11.16
N CYS A 97 1.87 21.79 11.05
CA CYS A 97 2.94 21.13 11.78
C CYS A 97 4.26 21.18 10.99
N GLY A 98 5.38 21.08 11.71
CA GLY A 98 6.69 20.95 11.08
C GLY A 98 6.83 19.59 10.39
N LEU A 99 7.47 19.56 9.23
CA LEU A 99 7.68 18.32 8.48
C LEU A 99 8.67 17.37 9.16
N ASP A 100 9.48 17.88 10.08
CA ASP A 100 10.44 17.13 10.89
C ASP A 100 9.77 16.29 12.02
N ASN A 101 8.46 16.46 12.24
CA ASN A 101 7.71 15.81 13.33
C ASN A 101 6.54 14.98 12.78
N ILE A 102 6.82 14.14 11.78
CA ILE A 102 5.84 13.25 11.14
C ILE A 102 6.17 11.80 11.47
N SER A 103 5.12 11.02 11.74
CA SER A 103 5.20 9.56 11.90
C SER A 103 4.82 8.86 10.61
N TYR A 104 5.57 7.84 10.24
CA TYR A 104 5.38 7.07 9.02
C TYR A 104 5.12 5.61 9.33
N ASP A 105 4.11 5.03 8.70
CA ASP A 105 3.82 3.60 8.74
C ASP A 105 3.90 2.99 7.33
N THR A 106 4.09 1.69 7.23
CA THR A 106 4.03 0.89 5.99
C THR A 106 4.84 1.40 4.79
N LEU A 107 5.65 2.45 4.93
CA LEU A 107 6.49 2.99 3.87
C LEU A 107 7.92 2.49 3.98
N ASP A 108 8.56 2.36 2.83
CA ASP A 108 9.99 2.08 2.74
C ASP A 108 10.77 3.24 3.37
N ARG A 109 11.56 2.94 4.39
CA ARG A 109 12.33 3.95 5.13
C ARG A 109 13.27 4.73 4.21
N GLU A 110 13.96 4.05 3.31
CA GLU A 110 14.90 4.67 2.39
C GLU A 110 14.21 5.68 1.46
N LEU A 111 12.99 5.36 1.02
CA LEU A 111 12.20 6.27 0.20
C LEU A 111 11.81 7.54 0.96
N ILE A 112 11.49 7.44 2.25
CA ILE A 112 11.18 8.58 3.10
C ILE A 112 12.43 9.43 3.35
N LEU A 113 13.57 8.78 3.66
CA LEU A 113 14.83 9.49 3.87
C LEU A 113 15.25 10.27 2.61
N SER A 114 15.12 9.64 1.44
CA SER A 114 15.36 10.29 0.14
C SER A 114 14.45 11.50 -0.07
N ALA A 115 13.17 11.40 0.32
CA ALA A 115 12.23 12.51 0.22
C ALA A 115 12.65 13.72 1.10
N TYR A 116 13.14 13.47 2.31
CA TYR A 116 13.65 14.54 3.18
C TYR A 116 14.93 15.17 2.61
N GLU A 117 15.85 14.36 2.11
CA GLU A 117 17.09 14.80 1.52
C GLU A 117 16.84 15.70 0.31
N GLU A 118 15.94 15.29 -0.61
CA GLU A 118 15.61 16.08 -1.81
C GLU A 118 15.06 17.48 -1.51
N ILE A 119 14.35 17.66 -0.41
CA ILE A 119 13.80 18.98 -0.02
C ILE A 119 14.65 19.69 1.03
N GLY A 120 15.80 19.12 1.43
CA GLY A 120 16.74 19.74 2.36
C GLY A 120 16.22 19.92 3.79
N ILE A 121 15.23 19.11 4.21
CA ILE A 121 14.67 19.18 5.57
C ILE A 121 15.28 18.07 6.45
N SER A 122 15.56 18.42 7.71
CA SER A 122 16.03 17.43 8.69
C SER A 122 14.94 16.43 9.05
N ASN A 123 15.30 15.16 9.09
CA ASN A 123 14.42 14.06 9.51
C ASN A 123 14.69 13.57 10.94
N LYS A 124 15.43 14.33 11.75
CA LYS A 124 15.89 13.91 13.10
C LYS A 124 14.77 13.49 14.03
N ASN A 125 13.60 14.10 13.91
CA ASN A 125 12.44 13.84 14.75
C ASN A 125 11.37 13.01 14.04
N ALA A 126 11.64 12.52 12.82
CA ALA A 126 10.71 11.66 12.12
C ALA A 126 10.67 10.27 12.76
N HIS A 127 9.47 9.80 13.09
CA HIS A 127 9.26 8.49 13.68
C HIS A 127 8.84 7.49 12.60
N PHE A 128 9.54 6.35 12.55
CA PHE A 128 9.28 5.30 11.58
C PHE A 128 8.68 4.08 12.27
N PHE A 129 7.42 3.82 11.98
CA PHE A 129 6.72 2.59 12.36
C PHE A 129 6.70 1.66 11.15
N LEU A 130 7.75 0.88 10.97
CA LEU A 130 7.91 -0.01 9.82
C LEU A 130 7.07 -1.27 10.00
N ALA A 131 5.77 -1.16 9.78
CA ALA A 131 4.86 -2.31 9.81
C ALA A 131 5.25 -3.39 8.78
N GLU A 132 5.99 -3.05 7.71
CA GLU A 132 6.48 -4.05 6.75
C GLU A 132 7.38 -5.12 7.40
N GLN A 133 8.22 -4.77 8.37
CA GLN A 133 9.05 -5.74 9.09
C GLN A 133 8.20 -6.65 9.98
N HIS A 134 7.08 -6.15 10.49
CA HIS A 134 6.18 -6.86 11.39
C HIS A 134 5.07 -7.62 10.64
N LEU A 135 4.64 -7.16 9.46
CA LEU A 135 3.73 -7.91 8.57
C LEU A 135 4.31 -9.28 8.16
N LEU A 136 5.63 -9.41 8.22
CA LEU A 136 6.33 -10.64 7.90
C LEU A 136 6.52 -11.56 9.13
N ASP A 137 6.14 -11.13 10.33
CA ASP A 137 6.14 -11.94 11.54
C ASP A 137 4.73 -12.49 11.81
N PRO A 138 4.50 -13.83 11.71
CA PRO A 138 3.19 -14.43 11.96
C PRO A 138 2.60 -14.11 13.33
N GLY A 139 3.45 -13.82 14.34
CA GLY A 139 3.03 -13.42 15.68
C GLY A 139 2.49 -11.99 15.77
N TYR A 140 2.73 -11.15 14.77
CA TYR A 140 2.36 -9.72 14.80
C TYR A 140 1.06 -9.40 14.05
N LEU A 141 0.59 -10.32 13.20
CA LEU A 141 -0.66 -10.17 12.45
C LEU A 141 -1.89 -9.81 13.31
N PRO A 142 -2.09 -10.39 14.51
CA PRO A 142 -3.20 -10.02 15.40
C PRO A 142 -3.13 -8.57 15.89
N TYR A 143 -1.93 -8.06 16.18
CA TYR A 143 -1.74 -6.70 16.72
C TYR A 143 -1.96 -5.59 15.69
N LEU A 144 -1.70 -5.85 14.40
CA LEU A 144 -1.99 -4.89 13.34
C LEU A 144 -3.49 -4.67 13.12
N ILE A 145 -4.29 -5.71 13.36
CA ILE A 145 -5.76 -5.61 13.26
C ILE A 145 -6.30 -4.70 14.37
N GLU A 146 -5.78 -4.80 15.60
CA GLU A 146 -6.20 -3.93 16.71
C GLU A 146 -5.74 -2.48 16.52
N PHE A 147 -4.53 -2.25 16.00
CA PHE A 147 -3.99 -0.90 15.80
C PHE A 147 -4.73 -0.11 14.71
N HIS A 148 -5.13 -0.76 13.61
CA HIS A 148 -5.91 -0.13 12.56
C HIS A 148 -7.37 0.14 12.97
N THR A 149 -7.97 -0.72 13.79
CA THR A 149 -9.36 -0.51 14.26
C THR A 149 -9.46 0.57 15.32
N SER A 150 -8.46 0.74 16.19
CA SER A 150 -8.49 1.77 17.25
C SER A 150 -8.29 3.20 16.71
N ASN A 151 -7.55 3.39 15.62
CA ASN A 151 -7.31 4.72 15.04
C ASN A 151 -8.45 5.26 14.17
N TYR A 152 -9.42 4.41 13.78
CA TYR A 152 -10.63 4.84 13.05
C TYR A 152 -11.82 5.18 13.96
N LEU A 153 -11.72 4.92 15.27
CA LEU A 153 -12.82 5.15 16.22
C LEU A 153 -12.68 6.47 17.01
N HIS A 154 -11.68 7.30 16.74
CA HIS A 154 -11.43 8.57 17.44
C HIS A 154 -11.36 9.80 16.54
N ASN A 155 -12.09 9.80 15.39
CA ASN A 155 -12.36 11.03 14.63
C ASN A 155 -13.82 11.11 14.24
#